data_317a192582c9e90a31a8d0c38166d1ab
#
_entry.id   317a192582c9e90a31a8d0c38166d1ab
#
_cell.length_a   1.000
_cell.length_b   1.000
_cell.length_c   1.000
_cell.angle_alpha   90.00
_cell.angle_beta   90.00
_cell.angle_gamma   90.00
#
_symmetry.space_group_name_H-M   'P 1'
#
loop_
_entity.id
_entity.type
_entity.pdbx_description
1 polymer ?
#
loop_
_entity_poly.entity_id
_entity_poly.type
_entity_poly.pdbx_seq_one_letter_code
_entity_poly.pdbx_strand_id
1 'polypeptide(L)'
;MTATQYTNINSEYKNNGQRLEQIARFNLTGEIAKADNRKATECGDCLGYQIKSARATICKGENIAAHIESDAAIAYIYITAELVAYTMSKAEYLEFATEFATLTRESAKNGGATKMRFKSESRAMLEWLKARA
;
A
#
# COMPACT_ATOMS: atom_id res chain seq x y z
N MET A 1 14.29 3.12 -5.30
CA MET A 1 13.24 3.53 -4.33
C MET A 1 13.40 5.01 -4.02
N THR A 2 12.30 5.73 -3.93
CA THR A 2 12.31 7.16 -3.60
C THR A 2 11.35 7.44 -2.45
N ALA A 3 11.67 8.46 -1.65
CA ALA A 3 10.84 8.91 -0.54
C ALA A 3 10.33 10.33 -0.79
N THR A 4 9.05 10.55 -0.56
CA THR A 4 8.42 11.87 -0.72
C THR A 4 7.52 12.16 0.49
N GLN A 5 7.69 13.32 1.09
CA GLN A 5 6.78 13.76 2.15
C GLN A 5 5.47 14.21 1.53
N TYR A 6 4.38 13.57 1.90
CA TYR A 6 3.06 13.94 1.42
C TYR A 6 2.41 15.03 2.27
N THR A 7 1.69 15.90 1.60
CA THR A 7 0.85 16.92 2.25
C THR A 7 -0.40 16.25 2.81
N ASN A 8 -0.70 16.47 4.08
CA ASN A 8 -1.95 16.00 4.68
C ASN A 8 -3.12 16.83 4.20
N ILE A 9 -4.24 16.17 3.94
CA ILE A 9 -5.51 16.79 3.55
C ILE A 9 -6.65 16.26 4.40
N ASN A 10 -7.74 17.02 4.48
CA ASN A 10 -8.97 16.53 5.07
C ASN A 10 -9.62 15.51 4.13
N SER A 11 -9.66 14.26 4.55
CA SER A 11 -10.27 13.17 3.79
C SER A 11 -11.71 12.97 4.20
N GLU A 12 -12.59 12.70 3.23
CA GLU A 12 -13.98 12.28 3.48
C GLU A 12 -14.05 10.87 4.06
N TYR A 13 -12.98 10.09 3.91
CA TYR A 13 -12.93 8.71 4.38
C TYR A 13 -12.44 8.64 5.82
N LYS A 14 -13.14 7.84 6.63
CA LYS A 14 -12.74 7.53 8.01
C LYS A 14 -11.85 6.29 8.09
N ASN A 15 -11.97 5.37 7.13
CA ASN A 15 -11.11 4.21 7.03
C ASN A 15 -9.69 4.65 6.68
N ASN A 16 -8.71 4.18 7.44
CA ASN A 16 -7.33 4.65 7.29
C ASN A 16 -6.73 4.31 5.92
N GLY A 17 -7.01 3.14 5.37
CA GLY A 17 -6.52 2.76 4.04
C GLY A 17 -7.07 3.68 2.94
N GLN A 18 -8.37 3.92 2.93
CA GLN A 18 -9.02 4.81 1.97
C GLN A 18 -8.58 6.26 2.16
N ARG A 19 -8.41 6.70 3.40
CA ARG A 19 -7.91 8.04 3.71
C ARG A 19 -6.51 8.26 3.13
N LEU A 20 -5.61 7.30 3.32
CA LEU A 20 -4.25 7.39 2.79
C LEU A 20 -4.21 7.33 1.26
N GLU A 21 -5.08 6.54 0.62
CA GLU A 21 -5.23 6.55 -0.83
C GLU A 21 -5.70 7.92 -1.35
N GLN A 22 -6.61 8.58 -0.65
CA GLN A 22 -7.08 9.91 -1.02
C GLN A 22 -5.97 10.96 -0.86
N ILE A 23 -5.20 10.88 0.21
CA ILE A 23 -4.02 11.74 0.42
C ILE A 23 -2.99 11.52 -0.70
N ALA A 24 -2.73 10.28 -1.07
CA ALA A 24 -1.81 9.96 -2.15
C ALA A 24 -2.30 10.51 -3.49
N ARG A 25 -3.58 10.33 -3.80
CA ARG A 25 -4.18 10.87 -5.03
C ARG A 25 -3.99 12.39 -5.10
N PHE A 26 -4.27 13.10 -4.03
CA PHE A 26 -4.06 14.55 -3.98
C PHE A 26 -2.60 14.94 -4.23
N ASN A 27 -1.66 14.26 -3.58
CA ASN A 27 -0.23 14.56 -3.74
C ASN A 27 0.31 14.21 -5.14
N LEU A 28 -0.28 13.24 -5.81
CA LEU A 28 0.12 12.82 -7.15
C LEU A 28 -0.54 13.63 -8.26
N THR A 29 -1.78 14.05 -8.07
CA THR A 29 -2.60 14.68 -9.15
C THR A 29 -2.98 16.13 -8.86
N GLY A 30 -2.88 16.60 -7.64
CA GLY A 30 -3.37 17.90 -7.20
C GLY A 30 -4.89 17.96 -6.98
N GLU A 31 -5.60 16.85 -7.14
CA GLU A 31 -7.05 16.78 -7.04
C GLU A 31 -7.49 15.84 -5.92
N ILE A 32 -8.60 16.20 -5.26
CA ILE A 32 -9.27 15.36 -4.29
C ILE A 32 -10.41 14.62 -4.97
N ALA A 33 -10.31 13.30 -5.05
CA ALA A 33 -11.40 12.48 -5.55
C ALA A 33 -12.53 12.44 -4.53
N LYS A 34 -13.76 12.68 -4.98
CA LYS A 34 -14.95 12.47 -4.14
C LYS A 34 -15.18 10.98 -3.92
N ALA A 35 -15.72 10.64 -2.75
CA ALA A 35 -15.94 9.24 -2.36
C ALA A 35 -16.80 8.46 -3.37
N ASP A 36 -17.83 9.10 -3.95
CA ASP A 36 -18.75 8.52 -4.90
C ASP A 36 -18.19 8.42 -6.34
N ASN A 37 -17.12 9.14 -6.66
CA ASN A 37 -16.48 9.14 -7.97
C ASN A 37 -15.34 8.13 -8.10
N ARG A 38 -15.17 7.29 -7.10
CA ARG A 38 -14.10 6.32 -7.06
C ARG A 38 -14.44 5.11 -7.93
N LYS A 39 -14.25 5.25 -9.23
CA LYS A 39 -14.37 4.14 -10.18
C LYS A 39 -13.00 3.50 -10.37
N ALA A 40 -12.95 2.20 -10.26
CA ALA A 40 -11.74 1.39 -10.50
C ALA A 40 -11.46 1.27 -12.02
N THR A 41 -11.41 2.39 -12.73
CA THR A 41 -11.12 2.42 -14.18
C THR A 41 -9.65 2.63 -14.47
N GLU A 42 -8.86 3.02 -13.44
CA GLU A 42 -7.43 3.22 -13.57
C GLU A 42 -6.69 1.95 -13.17
N CYS A 43 -5.58 1.67 -13.85
CA CYS A 43 -4.66 0.62 -13.43
C CYS A 43 -4.07 1.01 -12.08
N GLY A 44 -4.24 0.15 -11.08
CA GLY A 44 -3.86 0.44 -9.70
C GLY A 44 -4.79 1.44 -9.01
N ASP A 45 -4.37 1.94 -7.86
CA ASP A 45 -5.15 2.88 -7.06
C ASP A 45 -5.12 4.32 -7.61
N CYS A 46 -3.99 4.71 -8.19
CA CYS A 46 -3.83 6.04 -8.79
C CYS A 46 -2.64 6.04 -9.74
N LEU A 47 -2.86 6.49 -10.98
CA LEU A 47 -1.83 6.64 -12.02
C LEU A 47 -0.96 5.39 -12.24
N GLY A 48 -1.54 4.21 -12.11
CA GLY A 48 -0.84 2.95 -12.23
C GLY A 48 -0.13 2.47 -10.97
N TYR A 49 -0.13 3.26 -9.90
CA TYR A 49 0.45 2.87 -8.62
C TYR A 49 -0.56 2.14 -7.74
N GLN A 50 -0.12 1.07 -7.08
CA GLN A 50 -0.84 0.50 -5.93
C GLN A 50 -0.36 1.20 -4.66
N ILE A 51 -1.30 1.61 -3.83
CA ILE A 51 -1.03 2.35 -2.61
C ILE A 51 -1.28 1.44 -1.41
N LYS A 52 -0.27 1.29 -0.59
CA LYS A 52 -0.27 0.42 0.59
C LYS A 52 0.13 1.20 1.84
N SER A 53 -0.28 0.70 2.98
CA SER A 53 0.07 1.26 4.29
C SER A 53 0.13 0.13 5.31
N ALA A 54 0.37 0.46 6.57
CA ALA A 54 0.32 -0.52 7.65
C ALA A 54 -1.01 -1.29 7.64
N ARG A 55 -0.94 -2.58 7.95
CA ARG A 55 -2.08 -3.52 7.96
C ARG A 55 -2.70 -3.78 6.58
N ALA A 56 -2.09 -3.31 5.51
CA ALA A 56 -2.57 -3.61 4.17
C ALA A 56 -2.42 -5.10 3.84
N THR A 57 -3.42 -5.64 3.17
CA THR A 57 -3.34 -6.98 2.57
C THR A 57 -2.52 -6.90 1.29
N ILE A 58 -1.53 -7.77 1.15
CA ILE A 58 -0.64 -7.83 -0.01
C ILE A 58 -1.15 -8.85 -1.02
N CYS A 59 -1.52 -10.03 -0.52
CA CYS A 59 -2.11 -11.07 -1.36
C CYS A 59 -2.89 -12.07 -0.50
N LYS A 60 -3.69 -12.89 -1.16
CA LYS A 60 -4.31 -14.07 -0.54
C LYS A 60 -3.45 -15.28 -0.88
N GLY A 61 -3.13 -16.09 0.14
CA GLY A 61 -2.27 -17.25 -0.02
C GLY A 61 -0.79 -16.96 0.18
N GLU A 62 0.07 -17.89 -0.24
CA GLU A 62 1.47 -17.91 0.13
C GLU A 62 2.41 -17.41 -0.97
N ASN A 63 1.95 -17.33 -2.22
CA ASN A 63 2.80 -16.99 -3.35
C ASN A 63 2.78 -15.49 -3.65
N ILE A 64 3.45 -14.72 -2.78
CA ILE A 64 3.54 -13.27 -2.90
C ILE A 64 4.24 -12.84 -4.20
N ALA A 65 5.28 -13.56 -4.62
CA ALA A 65 6.03 -13.21 -5.82
C ALA A 65 5.17 -13.30 -7.08
N ALA A 66 4.42 -14.39 -7.23
CA ALA A 66 3.52 -14.55 -8.36
C ALA A 66 2.37 -13.54 -8.35
N HIS A 67 1.87 -13.20 -7.16
CA HIS A 67 0.81 -12.19 -7.02
C HIS A 67 1.30 -10.81 -7.47
N ILE A 68 2.47 -10.39 -7.01
CA ILE A 68 3.07 -9.11 -7.39
C ILE A 68 3.39 -9.07 -8.88
N GLU A 69 3.95 -10.15 -9.43
CA GLU A 69 4.28 -10.24 -10.85
C GLU A 69 3.04 -10.11 -11.73
N SER A 70 1.94 -10.74 -11.36
CA SER A 70 0.68 -10.69 -12.11
C SER A 70 -0.11 -9.39 -11.94
N ASP A 71 0.24 -8.56 -10.95
CA ASP A 71 -0.44 -7.29 -10.71
C ASP A 71 -0.20 -6.33 -11.87
N ALA A 72 -1.28 -5.70 -12.33
CA ALA A 72 -1.22 -4.72 -13.42
C ALA A 72 -0.57 -3.39 -13.01
N ALA A 73 -0.34 -3.17 -11.72
CA ALA A 73 0.31 -1.95 -11.24
C ALA A 73 1.74 -1.81 -11.81
N ILE A 74 2.11 -0.60 -12.16
CA ILE A 74 3.47 -0.31 -12.66
C ILE A 74 4.50 -0.22 -11.53
N ALA A 75 4.06 0.19 -10.35
CA ALA A 75 4.88 0.31 -9.15
C ALA A 75 3.99 0.38 -7.91
N TYR A 76 4.63 0.41 -6.75
CA TYR A 76 3.95 0.45 -5.46
C TYR A 76 4.38 1.67 -4.66
N ILE A 77 3.45 2.22 -3.90
CA ILE A 77 3.73 3.29 -2.95
C ILE A 77 3.31 2.79 -1.56
N TYR A 78 4.25 2.76 -0.63
CA TYR A 78 3.97 2.52 0.78
C TYR A 78 3.98 3.84 1.54
N ILE A 79 2.88 4.15 2.22
CA ILE A 79 2.74 5.39 2.97
C ILE A 79 2.84 5.09 4.47
N THR A 80 3.78 5.75 5.15
CA THR A 80 3.94 5.64 6.59
C THR A 80 2.90 6.48 7.35
N ALA A 81 2.77 6.23 8.65
CA ALA A 81 1.89 7.02 9.51
C ALA A 81 2.22 8.51 9.51
N GLU A 82 3.47 8.88 9.26
CA GLU A 82 3.93 10.26 9.14
C GLU A 82 3.82 10.83 7.72
N LEU A 83 3.11 10.12 6.83
CA LEU A 83 2.86 10.52 5.45
C LEU A 83 4.11 10.62 4.58
N VAL A 84 5.13 9.85 4.89
CA VAL A 84 6.25 9.63 3.96
C VAL A 84 5.87 8.52 3.01
N ALA A 85 5.85 8.83 1.72
CA ALA A 85 5.53 7.88 0.65
C ALA A 85 6.82 7.32 0.04
N TYR A 86 6.97 5.99 0.10
CA TYR A 86 8.09 5.29 -0.50
C TYR A 86 7.63 4.64 -1.80
N THR A 87 8.14 5.14 -2.93
CA THR A 87 7.83 4.59 -4.26
C THR A 87 8.82 3.50 -4.60
N MET A 88 8.31 2.33 -4.95
CA MET A 88 9.06 1.11 -5.18
C MET A 88 8.69 0.48 -6.52
N SER A 89 9.68 -0.10 -7.20
CA SER A 89 9.41 -1.05 -8.28
C SER A 89 8.76 -2.32 -7.74
N LYS A 90 8.24 -3.17 -8.61
CA LYS A 90 7.72 -4.50 -8.20
C LYS A 90 8.78 -5.34 -7.49
N ALA A 91 10.01 -5.31 -7.97
CA ALA A 91 11.12 -6.04 -7.35
C ALA A 91 11.45 -5.52 -5.95
N GLU A 92 11.52 -4.21 -5.78
CA GLU A 92 11.74 -3.57 -4.47
C GLU A 92 10.59 -3.84 -3.51
N TYR A 93 9.36 -3.78 -4.00
CA TYR A 93 8.18 -4.09 -3.20
C TYR A 93 8.16 -5.55 -2.76
N LEU A 94 8.57 -6.48 -3.61
CA LEU A 94 8.71 -7.89 -3.25
C LEU A 94 9.71 -8.08 -2.11
N GLU A 95 10.86 -7.42 -2.16
CA GLU A 95 11.85 -7.46 -1.07
C GLU A 95 11.25 -6.92 0.23
N PHE A 96 10.61 -5.77 0.16
CA PHE A 96 9.95 -5.13 1.30
C PHE A 96 8.89 -6.04 1.91
N ALA A 97 8.00 -6.57 1.10
CA ALA A 97 6.92 -7.43 1.54
C ALA A 97 7.45 -8.76 2.11
N THR A 98 8.48 -9.32 1.52
CA THR A 98 9.12 -10.56 2.03
C THR A 98 9.70 -10.34 3.42
N GLU A 99 10.28 -9.18 3.67
CA GLU A 99 10.87 -8.84 4.97
C GLU A 99 9.82 -8.54 6.05
N PHE A 100 8.77 -7.79 5.71
CA PHE A 100 7.86 -7.21 6.71
C PHE A 100 6.42 -7.70 6.67
N ALA A 101 6.03 -8.50 5.69
CA ALA A 101 4.70 -9.10 5.66
C ALA A 101 4.69 -10.44 6.39
N THR A 102 3.54 -10.77 6.94
CA THR A 102 3.34 -12.05 7.61
C THR A 102 2.08 -12.72 7.13
N LEU A 103 2.08 -14.06 7.20
CA LEU A 103 0.88 -14.84 6.99
C LEU A 103 -0.07 -14.64 8.17
N THR A 104 -1.30 -14.30 7.88
CA THR A 104 -2.36 -14.24 8.86
C THR A 104 -3.50 -15.12 8.41
N ARG A 105 -4.02 -15.94 9.33
CA ARG A 105 -5.19 -16.75 9.06
C ARG A 105 -6.45 -15.93 9.32
N GLU A 106 -7.32 -15.83 8.34
CA GLU A 106 -8.63 -15.23 8.54
C GLU A 106 -9.48 -16.08 9.47
N SER A 107 -10.46 -15.44 10.12
CA SER A 107 -11.40 -16.11 10.98
C SER A 107 -12.20 -17.17 10.20
N ALA A 108 -12.70 -18.19 10.91
CA ALA A 108 -13.58 -19.20 10.32
C ALA A 108 -14.81 -18.60 9.59
N LYS A 109 -15.26 -17.42 10.01
CA LYS A 109 -16.32 -16.66 9.37
C LYS A 109 -16.03 -16.30 7.91
N ASN A 110 -14.75 -16.14 7.55
CA ASN A 110 -14.29 -15.83 6.19
C ASN A 110 -13.69 -17.07 5.51
N GLY A 111 -14.04 -18.28 5.94
CA GLY A 111 -13.54 -19.51 5.36
C GLY A 111 -12.14 -19.92 5.81
N GLY A 112 -11.55 -19.27 6.78
CA GLY A 112 -10.22 -19.60 7.29
C GLY A 112 -9.07 -19.37 6.29
N ALA A 113 -9.28 -18.53 5.29
CA ALA A 113 -8.28 -18.23 4.26
C ALA A 113 -7.03 -17.58 4.85
N THR A 114 -5.88 -17.86 4.26
CA THR A 114 -4.61 -17.25 4.62
C THR A 114 -4.35 -15.99 3.79
N LYS A 115 -3.83 -14.96 4.41
CA LYS A 115 -3.44 -13.71 3.75
C LYS A 115 -2.04 -13.32 4.12
N MET A 116 -1.32 -12.75 3.17
CA MET A 116 -0.09 -12.00 3.43
C MET A 116 -0.46 -10.53 3.65
N ARG A 117 -0.03 -9.98 4.76
CA ARG A 117 -0.30 -8.57 5.07
C ARG A 117 0.81 -7.94 5.90
N PHE A 118 0.97 -6.64 5.75
CA PHE A 118 1.84 -5.87 6.61
C PHE A 118 1.26 -5.80 8.03
N LYS A 119 2.11 -5.92 9.02
CA LYS A 119 1.78 -5.57 10.41
C LYS A 119 1.88 -4.07 10.63
N SER A 120 1.65 -3.63 11.86
CA SER A 120 1.91 -2.24 12.24
C SER A 120 3.37 -1.87 11.98
N GLU A 121 3.60 -0.62 11.62
CA GLU A 121 4.95 -0.12 11.39
C GLU A 121 5.84 -0.36 12.61
N SER A 122 7.03 -0.84 12.34
CA SER A 122 8.07 -1.00 13.35
C SER A 122 9.24 -0.07 13.04
N ARG A 123 10.06 0.18 14.03
CA ARG A 123 11.29 0.93 13.86
C ARG A 123 12.21 0.28 12.81
N ALA A 124 12.30 -1.05 12.83
CA ALA A 124 13.10 -1.81 11.86
C ALA A 124 12.60 -1.60 10.43
N MET A 125 11.28 -1.60 10.22
CA MET A 125 10.68 -1.30 8.91
C MET A 125 11.05 0.10 8.43
N LEU A 126 10.89 1.11 9.28
CA LEU A 126 11.20 2.49 8.92
C LEU A 126 12.69 2.70 8.62
N GLU A 127 13.57 2.09 9.37
CA GLU A 127 15.01 2.12 9.13
C GLU A 127 15.39 1.43 7.81
N TRP A 128 14.76 0.30 7.52
CA TRP A 128 14.96 -0.43 6.26
C TRP A 128 14.56 0.43 5.05
N LEU A 129 13.42 1.10 5.12
CA LEU A 129 12.92 1.99 4.07
C LEU A 129 13.86 3.19 3.87
N LYS A 130 14.26 3.85 4.95
CA LYS A 130 15.18 5.00 4.90
C LYS A 130 16.54 4.65 4.30
N ALA A 131 17.06 3.49 4.61
CA ALA A 131 18.36 3.03 4.12
C ALA A 131 18.38 2.81 2.60
N ARG A 132 17.23 2.57 1.97
CA ARG A 132 17.08 2.26 0.54
C ARG A 132 16.52 3.41 -0.28
N ALA A 133 16.00 4.42 0.37
CA ALA A 133 15.43 5.59 -0.31
C ALA A 133 16.51 6.58 -0.79
#